data_9806717f7a1e91d7178067f787143713
#
_entry.id   9806717f7a1e91d7178067f787143713
#
_cell.length_a   1.000
_cell.length_b   1.000
_cell.length_c   1.000
_cell.angle_alpha   90.00
_cell.angle_beta   90.00
_cell.angle_gamma   90.00
#
_symmetry.space_group_name_H-M   'P 1'
#
loop_
_entity.id
_entity.type
_entity.pdbx_description
1 polymer ?
#
loop_
_entity_poly.entity_id
_entity_poly.type
_entity_poly.pdbx_seq_one_letter_code
_entity_poly.pdbx_strand_id
1 'polypeptide(L)'
;MTRLVLALMMALFALPATASTEEAQLKGSGVLNQYLGTWQARTVMSPTQLVPRGYDETATQEVKWVLSNQYLEMTTIGESQDSRDMINYADGSYHRFNFTSEGDSSYWIGDWQDDRRTMVWKMDLGIISGLLTEHFLSINKKEVTLVLRDAAGNIIIQTQTTQSRTETQ
;
A
#
# COMPACT_ATOMS: atom_id res chain seq x y z
N MET A 1 30.34 -29.32 58.46
CA MET A 1 30.77 -28.81 57.18
C MET A 1 29.75 -29.26 56.16
N THR A 2 28.73 -28.48 55.94
CA THR A 2 27.56 -28.81 55.05
C THR A 2 27.63 -27.93 53.80
N ARG A 3 28.00 -28.54 52.66
CA ARG A 3 28.04 -27.84 51.37
C ARG A 3 26.63 -27.80 50.77
N LEU A 4 26.08 -26.63 50.74
CA LEU A 4 24.81 -26.32 50.06
C LEU A 4 25.07 -26.25 48.56
N VAL A 5 24.54 -27.20 47.78
CA VAL A 5 24.56 -27.17 46.31
C VAL A 5 23.31 -26.42 45.87
N LEU A 6 23.50 -25.17 45.44
CA LEU A 6 22.45 -24.37 44.85
C LEU A 6 22.29 -24.80 43.38
N ALA A 7 21.29 -25.60 43.07
CA ALA A 7 20.91 -25.94 41.70
C ALA A 7 20.17 -24.77 41.09
N LEU A 8 20.85 -24.04 40.18
CA LEU A 8 20.25 -22.97 39.36
C LEU A 8 19.42 -23.62 38.26
N MET A 9 18.11 -23.73 38.47
CA MET A 9 17.17 -24.06 37.39
C MET A 9 17.07 -22.85 36.44
N MET A 10 17.82 -22.87 35.35
CA MET A 10 17.51 -22.02 34.18
C MET A 10 16.29 -22.61 33.50
N ALA A 11 15.14 -22.04 33.79
CA ALA A 11 13.94 -22.24 32.95
C ALA A 11 14.20 -21.57 31.59
N LEU A 12 14.48 -22.40 30.58
CA LEU A 12 14.42 -21.95 29.17
C LEU A 12 12.95 -21.62 28.87
N PHE A 13 12.60 -20.36 28.95
CA PHE A 13 11.41 -19.85 28.27
C PHE A 13 11.73 -19.86 26.77
N ALA A 14 11.44 -20.96 26.09
CA ALA A 14 11.36 -21.00 24.65
C ALA A 14 10.18 -20.11 24.23
N LEU A 15 10.48 -18.92 23.73
CA LEU A 15 9.48 -18.00 23.16
C LEU A 15 8.99 -18.57 21.82
N PRO A 16 7.70 -18.88 21.65
CA PRO A 16 7.14 -19.30 20.35
C PRO A 16 6.81 -18.10 19.45
N ALA A 17 7.57 -17.00 19.55
CA ALA A 17 7.22 -15.73 18.88
C ALA A 17 7.78 -15.61 17.46
N THR A 18 8.73 -16.44 17.03
CA THR A 18 9.41 -16.25 15.74
C THR A 18 8.65 -16.85 14.55
N ALA A 19 8.01 -17.98 14.72
CA ALA A 19 7.30 -18.66 13.62
C ALA A 19 6.06 -17.90 13.13
N SER A 20 5.31 -17.28 14.04
CA SER A 20 4.10 -16.49 13.68
C SER A 20 4.43 -15.21 12.93
N THR A 21 5.56 -14.59 13.22
CA THR A 21 6.00 -13.35 12.56
C THR A 21 6.48 -13.62 11.13
N GLU A 22 7.23 -14.70 10.91
CA GLU A 22 7.71 -15.10 9.59
C GLU A 22 6.57 -15.51 8.66
N GLU A 23 5.60 -16.28 9.16
CA GLU A 23 4.42 -16.67 8.39
C GLU A 23 3.57 -15.45 8.01
N ALA A 24 3.35 -14.51 8.92
CA ALA A 24 2.64 -13.26 8.64
C ALA A 24 3.37 -12.42 7.59
N GLN A 25 4.71 -12.34 7.67
CA GLN A 25 5.53 -11.63 6.69
C GLN A 25 5.43 -12.27 5.29
N LEU A 26 5.50 -13.59 5.20
CA LEU A 26 5.33 -14.33 3.94
C LEU A 26 3.94 -14.11 3.33
N LYS A 27 2.89 -14.13 4.14
CA LYS A 27 1.53 -13.86 3.70
C LYS A 27 1.39 -12.43 3.17
N GLY A 28 1.90 -11.43 3.90
CA GLY A 28 1.88 -10.03 3.50
C GLY A 28 2.62 -9.78 2.19
N SER A 29 3.81 -10.35 2.03
CA SER A 29 4.58 -10.27 0.78
C SER A 29 3.85 -10.96 -0.38
N GLY A 30 3.11 -12.05 -0.12
CA GLY A 30 2.29 -12.74 -1.12
C GLY A 30 1.20 -11.85 -1.71
N VAL A 31 0.57 -11.01 -0.89
CA VAL A 31 -0.41 -10.01 -1.36
C VAL A 31 0.28 -8.95 -2.24
N LEU A 32 1.44 -8.45 -1.82
CA LEU A 32 2.19 -7.44 -2.58
C LEU A 32 2.65 -7.96 -3.96
N ASN A 33 2.90 -9.27 -4.12
CA ASN A 33 3.22 -9.86 -5.42
C ASN A 33 2.12 -9.67 -6.48
N GLN A 34 0.88 -9.41 -6.07
CA GLN A 34 -0.21 -9.13 -7.01
C GLN A 34 -0.03 -7.78 -7.74
N TYR A 35 0.82 -6.89 -7.21
CA TYR A 35 1.11 -5.59 -7.83
C TYR A 35 2.19 -5.66 -8.90
N LEU A 36 3.08 -6.66 -8.88
CA LEU A 36 4.27 -6.72 -9.74
C LEU A 36 3.95 -6.56 -11.23
N GLY A 37 4.88 -5.95 -11.95
CA GLY A 37 4.84 -5.79 -13.41
C GLY A 37 4.49 -4.38 -13.85
N THR A 38 4.17 -4.24 -15.13
CA THR A 38 3.83 -2.95 -15.74
C THR A 38 2.32 -2.83 -15.95
N TRP A 39 1.76 -1.70 -15.57
CA TRP A 39 0.33 -1.43 -15.64
C TRP A 39 0.07 -0.17 -16.44
N GLN A 40 -0.95 -0.21 -17.30
CA GLN A 40 -1.53 0.98 -17.92
C GLN A 40 -2.72 1.41 -17.10
N ALA A 41 -2.72 2.66 -16.69
CA ALA A 41 -3.75 3.29 -15.87
C ALA A 41 -4.51 4.35 -16.68
N ARG A 42 -5.80 4.42 -16.48
CA ARG A 42 -6.63 5.57 -16.87
C ARG A 42 -7.36 6.06 -15.65
N THR A 43 -7.15 7.33 -15.31
CA THR A 43 -7.73 7.97 -14.13
C THR A 43 -8.72 9.04 -14.55
N VAL A 44 -9.93 8.95 -14.01
CA VAL A 44 -10.96 9.98 -14.16
C VAL A 44 -11.18 10.63 -12.80
N MET A 45 -11.03 11.95 -12.76
CA MET A 45 -11.39 12.77 -11.60
C MET A 45 -12.71 13.48 -11.85
N SER A 46 -13.66 13.29 -10.95
CA SER A 46 -14.90 14.05 -10.96
C SER A 46 -14.64 15.52 -10.62
N PRO A 47 -15.39 16.47 -11.21
CA PRO A 47 -15.34 17.87 -10.80
C PRO A 47 -15.58 18.04 -9.31
N THR A 48 -14.72 18.83 -8.65
CA THR A 48 -14.84 19.21 -7.24
C THR A 48 -14.67 20.71 -7.08
N GLN A 49 -14.81 21.21 -5.87
CA GLN A 49 -14.57 22.63 -5.60
C GLN A 49 -13.12 23.04 -5.89
N LEU A 50 -12.14 22.15 -5.61
CA LEU A 50 -10.71 22.40 -5.84
C LEU A 50 -10.32 22.18 -7.30
N VAL A 51 -10.97 21.24 -8.00
CA VAL A 51 -10.70 20.88 -9.40
C VAL A 51 -12.01 20.97 -10.20
N PRO A 52 -12.47 22.19 -10.55
CA PRO A 52 -13.82 22.40 -11.11
C PRO A 52 -14.08 21.74 -12.46
N ARG A 53 -13.04 21.39 -13.21
CA ARG A 53 -13.17 20.72 -14.53
C ARG A 53 -13.02 19.21 -14.44
N GLY A 54 -12.51 18.71 -13.30
CA GLY A 54 -12.00 17.33 -13.24
C GLY A 54 -10.88 17.09 -14.26
N TYR A 55 -10.52 15.84 -14.49
CA TYR A 55 -9.62 15.43 -15.57
C TYR A 55 -9.83 13.96 -15.95
N ASP A 56 -9.29 13.60 -17.12
CA ASP A 56 -9.22 12.23 -17.62
C ASP A 56 -7.82 12.07 -18.22
N GLU A 57 -6.97 11.26 -17.58
CA GLU A 57 -5.57 11.11 -17.97
C GLU A 57 -5.10 9.66 -17.91
N THR A 58 -4.01 9.38 -18.63
CA THR A 58 -3.37 8.08 -18.64
C THR A 58 -2.01 8.13 -17.96
N ALA A 59 -1.59 6.97 -17.44
CA ALA A 59 -0.29 6.81 -16.81
C ALA A 59 0.23 5.39 -17.03
N THR A 60 1.56 5.24 -16.99
CA THR A 60 2.22 3.94 -16.92
C THR A 60 2.80 3.76 -15.53
N GLN A 61 2.58 2.59 -14.93
CA GLN A 61 3.06 2.26 -13.62
C GLN A 61 3.94 1.00 -13.69
N GLU A 62 5.19 1.11 -13.23
CA GLU A 62 6.11 -0.03 -13.08
C GLU A 62 6.20 -0.41 -11.61
N VAL A 63 6.07 -1.70 -11.31
CA VAL A 63 6.07 -2.23 -9.94
C VAL A 63 7.06 -3.38 -9.83
N LYS A 64 8.01 -3.26 -8.90
CA LYS A 64 9.08 -4.25 -8.66
C LYS A 64 9.53 -4.28 -7.21
N TRP A 65 10.11 -5.41 -6.82
CA TRP A 65 10.79 -5.51 -5.53
C TRP A 65 12.15 -4.81 -5.56
N VAL A 66 12.45 -4.10 -4.48
CA VAL A 66 13.71 -3.39 -4.25
C VAL A 66 14.24 -3.64 -2.83
N LEU A 67 15.46 -3.16 -2.53
CA LEU A 67 16.09 -3.27 -1.21
C LEU A 67 16.05 -4.70 -0.66
N SER A 68 16.59 -5.66 -1.43
CA SER A 68 16.60 -7.10 -1.09
C SER A 68 15.21 -7.67 -0.82
N ASN A 69 14.22 -7.28 -1.62
CA ASN A 69 12.81 -7.68 -1.53
C ASN A 69 12.12 -7.25 -0.21
N GLN A 70 12.61 -6.21 0.44
CA GLN A 70 11.97 -5.65 1.63
C GLN A 70 10.88 -4.64 1.30
N TYR A 71 10.98 -3.99 0.13
CA TYR A 71 10.02 -2.99 -0.32
C TYR A 71 9.58 -3.27 -1.75
N LEU A 72 8.32 -3.03 -2.02
CA LEU A 72 7.77 -2.90 -3.35
C LEU A 72 7.89 -1.44 -3.77
N GLU A 73 8.65 -1.16 -4.82
CA GLU A 73 8.69 0.15 -5.46
C GLU A 73 7.65 0.18 -6.58
N MET A 74 6.85 1.24 -6.59
CA MET A 74 5.86 1.51 -7.62
C MET A 74 6.15 2.89 -8.19
N THR A 75 6.61 2.96 -9.44
CA THR A 75 6.89 4.21 -10.15
C THR A 75 5.78 4.46 -11.15
N THR A 76 5.12 5.60 -11.04
CA THR A 76 4.04 6.02 -11.96
C THR A 76 4.51 7.23 -12.75
N ILE A 77 4.44 7.14 -14.08
CA ILE A 77 4.69 8.22 -15.02
C ILE A 77 3.34 8.63 -15.62
N GLY A 78 2.85 9.79 -15.23
CA GLY A 78 1.56 10.33 -15.65
C GLY A 78 1.70 11.50 -16.63
N GLU A 79 0.59 11.97 -17.18
CA GLU A 79 0.58 13.13 -18.06
C GLU A 79 0.78 14.43 -17.28
N SER A 80 0.22 14.54 -16.09
CA SER A 80 0.30 15.73 -15.24
C SER A 80 1.32 15.63 -14.13
N GLN A 81 1.55 14.43 -13.58
CA GLN A 81 2.39 14.22 -12.40
C GLN A 81 3.01 12.83 -12.39
N ASP A 82 4.29 12.76 -12.02
CA ASP A 82 4.95 11.51 -11.71
C ASP A 82 4.88 11.24 -10.20
N SER A 83 4.87 9.96 -9.83
CA SER A 83 4.95 9.57 -8.43
C SER A 83 5.79 8.31 -8.21
N ARG A 84 6.27 8.17 -6.99
CA ARG A 84 6.95 6.97 -6.51
C ARG A 84 6.38 6.55 -5.17
N ASP A 85 5.99 5.29 -5.08
CA ASP A 85 5.58 4.69 -3.83
C ASP A 85 6.59 3.65 -3.36
N MET A 86 6.80 3.61 -2.04
CA MET A 86 7.52 2.54 -1.37
C MET A 86 6.55 1.83 -0.45
N ILE A 87 6.35 0.54 -0.67
CA ILE A 87 5.34 -0.26 0.05
C ILE A 87 6.02 -1.44 0.72
N ASN A 88 5.70 -1.70 1.99
CA ASN A 88 6.10 -2.91 2.68
C ASN A 88 4.98 -3.46 3.57
N TYR A 89 5.18 -4.66 4.08
CA TYR A 89 4.35 -5.24 5.13
C TYR A 89 5.20 -5.37 6.39
N ALA A 90 4.76 -4.75 7.47
CA ALA A 90 5.41 -4.79 8.78
C ALA A 90 4.37 -4.65 9.88
N ASP A 91 4.62 -5.23 11.04
CA ASP A 91 3.78 -5.10 12.24
C ASP A 91 2.29 -5.42 12.01
N GLY A 92 2.01 -6.36 11.09
CA GLY A 92 0.63 -6.79 10.79
C GLY A 92 -0.13 -5.88 9.83
N SER A 93 0.50 -4.85 9.26
CA SER A 93 -0.11 -3.87 8.37
C SER A 93 0.73 -3.62 7.13
N TYR A 94 0.11 -3.11 6.08
CA TYR A 94 0.81 -2.59 4.90
C TYR A 94 1.08 -1.11 5.10
N HIS A 95 2.29 -0.67 4.74
CA HIS A 95 2.75 0.71 4.84
C HIS A 95 3.11 1.20 3.45
N ARG A 96 2.59 2.35 3.06
CA ARG A 96 2.85 2.98 1.77
C ARG A 96 3.31 4.41 1.98
N PHE A 97 4.48 4.73 1.47
CA PHE A 97 5.06 6.06 1.41
C PHE A 97 5.00 6.54 -0.03
N ASN A 98 4.23 7.57 -0.29
CA ASN A 98 4.10 8.16 -1.63
C ASN A 98 4.88 9.47 -1.70
N PHE A 99 5.54 9.68 -2.83
CA PHE A 99 6.28 10.90 -3.17
C PHE A 99 5.88 11.32 -4.59
N THR A 100 5.70 12.62 -4.81
CA THR A 100 5.31 13.18 -6.11
C THR A 100 6.40 14.06 -6.70
N SER A 101 6.37 14.26 -8.01
CA SER A 101 7.30 15.17 -8.71
C SER A 101 7.10 16.64 -8.32
N GLU A 102 5.96 17.00 -7.71
CA GLU A 102 5.69 18.34 -7.18
C GLU A 102 6.27 18.57 -5.78
N GLY A 103 6.87 17.52 -5.18
CA GLY A 103 7.49 17.59 -3.86
C GLY A 103 6.57 17.23 -2.70
N ASP A 104 5.35 16.83 -2.97
CA ASP A 104 4.41 16.34 -1.96
C ASP A 104 4.77 14.92 -1.52
N SER A 105 4.43 14.61 -0.28
CA SER A 105 4.55 13.26 0.25
C SER A 105 3.38 12.90 1.15
N SER A 106 3.04 11.62 1.20
CA SER A 106 1.99 11.11 2.07
C SER A 106 2.32 9.71 2.58
N TYR A 107 1.75 9.38 3.74
CA TYR A 107 1.88 8.08 4.37
C TYR A 107 0.51 7.44 4.56
N TRP A 108 0.41 6.15 4.19
CA TRP A 108 -0.82 5.38 4.22
C TRP A 108 -0.62 4.08 4.96
N ILE A 109 -1.63 3.66 5.71
CA ILE A 109 -1.71 2.33 6.32
C ILE A 109 -2.74 1.52 5.58
N GLY A 110 -2.36 0.32 5.18
CA GLY A 110 -3.17 -0.58 4.35
C GLY A 110 -3.65 -1.82 5.10
N ASP A 111 -4.84 -2.29 4.73
CA ASP A 111 -5.43 -3.53 5.17
C ASP A 111 -5.92 -4.33 3.95
N TRP A 112 -5.54 -5.61 3.87
CA TRP A 112 -5.97 -6.50 2.80
C TRP A 112 -7.21 -7.30 3.19
N GLN A 113 -8.25 -7.21 2.35
CA GLN A 113 -9.50 -7.94 2.49
C GLN A 113 -9.53 -9.11 1.50
N ASP A 114 -9.17 -10.31 1.98
CA ASP A 114 -9.04 -11.53 1.15
C ASP A 114 -10.33 -11.88 0.41
N ASP A 115 -11.48 -11.81 1.09
CA ASP A 115 -12.80 -12.15 0.56
C ASP A 115 -13.21 -11.27 -0.63
N ARG A 116 -12.69 -10.05 -0.69
CA ARG A 116 -12.99 -9.06 -1.72
C ARG A 116 -11.82 -8.80 -2.66
N ARG A 117 -10.66 -9.41 -2.42
CA ARG A 117 -9.41 -9.12 -3.14
C ARG A 117 -9.13 -7.62 -3.21
N THR A 118 -9.27 -6.95 -2.08
CA THR A 118 -9.24 -5.49 -2.00
C THR A 118 -8.21 -5.04 -0.99
N MET A 119 -7.33 -4.13 -1.41
CA MET A 119 -6.46 -3.38 -0.52
C MET A 119 -7.14 -2.05 -0.18
N VAL A 120 -7.26 -1.75 1.09
CA VAL A 120 -7.83 -0.51 1.60
C VAL A 120 -6.75 0.27 2.33
N TRP A 121 -6.37 1.42 1.78
CA TRP A 121 -5.39 2.33 2.36
C TRP A 121 -6.09 3.50 3.04
N LYS A 122 -5.59 3.89 4.20
CA LYS A 122 -6.06 5.05 4.96
C LYS A 122 -4.92 6.00 5.25
N MET A 123 -5.20 7.29 5.10
CA MET A 123 -4.32 8.40 5.44
C MET A 123 -5.09 9.36 6.34
N ASP A 124 -4.42 9.90 7.35
CA ASP A 124 -4.95 10.97 8.19
C ASP A 124 -3.82 11.97 8.50
N LEU A 125 -3.97 13.20 8.00
CA LEU A 125 -3.06 14.31 8.25
C LEU A 125 -3.70 15.36 9.17
N GLY A 126 -4.81 15.04 9.82
CA GLY A 126 -5.58 15.93 10.69
C GLY A 126 -6.48 16.90 9.92
N ILE A 127 -5.95 17.63 8.96
CA ILE A 127 -6.71 18.56 8.10
C ILE A 127 -7.26 17.92 6.83
N ILE A 128 -6.67 16.80 6.40
CA ILE A 128 -7.11 16.00 5.25
C ILE A 128 -7.06 14.53 5.65
N SER A 129 -8.12 13.80 5.34
CA SER A 129 -8.16 12.34 5.43
C SER A 129 -8.32 11.71 4.05
N GLY A 130 -7.74 10.55 3.84
CA GLY A 130 -7.75 9.83 2.59
C GLY A 130 -8.20 8.38 2.73
N LEU A 131 -8.99 7.92 1.78
CA LEU A 131 -9.34 6.53 1.57
C LEU A 131 -8.99 6.16 0.13
N LEU A 132 -8.06 5.21 -0.04
CA LEU A 132 -7.72 4.64 -1.33
C LEU A 132 -8.08 3.16 -1.30
N THR A 133 -8.88 2.73 -2.26
CA THR A 133 -9.34 1.33 -2.37
C THR A 133 -8.88 0.77 -3.70
N GLU A 134 -8.16 -0.35 -3.68
CA GLU A 134 -7.67 -1.05 -4.86
C GLU A 134 -8.30 -2.44 -4.93
N HIS A 135 -9.25 -2.63 -5.83
CA HIS A 135 -9.98 -3.88 -6.02
C HIS A 135 -9.41 -4.66 -7.20
N PHE A 136 -8.84 -5.84 -6.97
CA PHE A 136 -8.29 -6.72 -7.99
C PHE A 136 -9.37 -7.58 -8.62
N LEU A 137 -9.85 -7.19 -9.79
CA LEU A 137 -10.84 -7.92 -10.60
C LEU A 137 -10.27 -9.23 -11.13
N SER A 138 -8.98 -9.22 -11.49
CA SER A 138 -8.22 -10.38 -11.95
C SER A 138 -6.73 -10.18 -11.69
N ILE A 139 -5.89 -11.13 -12.08
CA ILE A 139 -4.43 -10.97 -12.01
C ILE A 139 -3.93 -9.82 -12.90
N ASN A 140 -4.68 -9.46 -13.96
CA ASN A 140 -4.28 -8.47 -14.96
C ASN A 140 -5.15 -7.20 -14.95
N LYS A 141 -6.08 -7.07 -14.01
CA LYS A 141 -6.99 -5.91 -13.97
C LYS A 141 -7.34 -5.53 -12.55
N LYS A 142 -7.24 -4.24 -12.23
CA LYS A 142 -7.73 -3.68 -10.97
C LYS A 142 -8.42 -2.34 -11.17
N GLU A 143 -9.30 -2.02 -10.25
CA GLU A 143 -9.96 -0.73 -10.13
C GLU A 143 -9.49 -0.06 -8.85
N VAL A 144 -9.23 1.24 -8.95
CA VAL A 144 -8.74 2.05 -7.83
C VAL A 144 -9.66 3.24 -7.64
N THR A 145 -10.09 3.46 -6.42
CA THR A 145 -10.87 4.64 -6.03
C THR A 145 -10.13 5.39 -4.96
N LEU A 146 -9.88 6.68 -5.18
CA LEU A 146 -9.34 7.59 -4.17
C LEU A 146 -10.41 8.60 -3.78
N VAL A 147 -10.58 8.80 -2.47
CA VAL A 147 -11.41 9.87 -1.91
C VAL A 147 -10.59 10.61 -0.86
N LEU A 148 -10.39 11.91 -1.06
CA LEU A 148 -9.83 12.80 -0.04
C LEU A 148 -10.93 13.69 0.52
N ARG A 149 -10.89 13.93 1.82
CA ARG A 149 -11.84 14.77 2.56
C ARG A 149 -11.12 15.82 3.38
N ASP A 150 -11.72 16.98 3.50
CA ASP A 150 -11.29 18.02 4.45
C ASP A 150 -11.66 17.64 5.90
N ALA A 151 -11.25 18.46 6.87
CA ALA A 151 -11.55 18.27 8.29
C ALA A 151 -13.06 18.32 8.62
N ALA A 152 -13.88 18.92 7.76
CA ALA A 152 -15.34 18.96 7.88
C ALA A 152 -16.02 17.73 7.27
N GLY A 153 -15.24 16.83 6.62
CA GLY A 153 -15.73 15.62 5.95
C GLY A 153 -16.20 15.83 4.50
N ASN A 154 -16.05 17.05 3.93
CA ASN A 154 -16.41 17.31 2.54
C ASN A 154 -15.40 16.63 1.60
N ILE A 155 -15.90 16.07 0.49
CA ILE A 155 -15.04 15.51 -0.55
C ILE A 155 -14.34 16.64 -1.28
N ILE A 156 -13.00 16.65 -1.25
CA ILE A 156 -12.15 17.62 -1.97
C ILE A 156 -11.54 17.03 -3.22
N ILE A 157 -11.27 15.72 -3.25
CA ILE A 157 -10.79 14.96 -4.41
C ILE A 157 -11.51 13.62 -4.45
N GLN A 158 -11.94 13.22 -5.64
CA GLN A 158 -12.45 11.89 -5.92
C GLN A 158 -12.02 11.44 -7.30
N THR A 159 -11.28 10.31 -7.35
CA THR A 159 -10.85 9.71 -8.62
C THR A 159 -11.30 8.27 -8.73
N GLN A 160 -11.48 7.83 -9.96
CA GLN A 160 -11.61 6.43 -10.32
C GLN A 160 -10.53 6.08 -11.35
N THR A 161 -9.78 5.03 -11.10
CA THR A 161 -8.71 4.58 -12.00
C THR A 161 -8.97 3.13 -12.37
N THR A 162 -8.94 2.84 -13.66
CA THR A 162 -8.88 1.46 -14.16
C THR A 162 -7.45 1.16 -14.55
N GLN A 163 -6.92 0.03 -14.08
CA GLN A 163 -5.57 -0.41 -14.41
C GLN A 163 -5.59 -1.77 -15.06
N SER A 164 -4.83 -1.92 -16.14
CA SER A 164 -4.64 -3.19 -16.85
C SER A 164 -3.14 -3.47 -16.95
N ARG A 165 -2.75 -4.71 -16.60
CA ARG A 165 -1.36 -5.14 -16.73
C ARG A 165 -1.02 -5.32 -18.20
N THR A 166 0.11 -4.77 -18.63
CA THR A 166 0.66 -5.05 -19.95
C THR A 166 1.33 -6.42 -19.90
N GLU A 167 1.05 -7.28 -20.89
CA GLU A 167 1.79 -8.52 -21.06
C GLU A 167 3.25 -8.17 -21.36
N THR A 168 4.17 -8.72 -20.58
CA THR A 168 5.61 -8.65 -20.90
C THR A 168 5.81 -9.55 -22.13
N GLN A 169 6.12 -8.92 -23.28
CA GLN A 169 6.53 -9.65 -24.50
C GLN A 169 7.85 -10.37 -24.27
#